data_6fd888221ccf539d003b95f6d5ec39c6
#
_entry.id   6fd888221ccf539d003b95f6d5ec39c6
#
_cell.length_a   1.000
_cell.length_b   1.000
_cell.length_c   1.000
_cell.angle_alpha   90.00
_cell.angle_beta   90.00
_cell.angle_gamma   90.00
#
_symmetry.space_group_name_H-M   'P 1'
#
loop_
_entity.id
_entity.type
_entity.pdbx_description
1 polymer ?
#
loop_
_entity_poly.entity_id
_entity_poly.type
_entity_poly.pdbx_seq_one_letter_code
_entity_poly.pdbx_strand_id
1 'polypeptide(L)'
;MWVYRLKGTLEALDPILPGLFDRGARGLWEREGEVWAFFPAPVDLPYGGVWEEVGDEDWLEAWRRDLKPALAPPFVVLAPWHTWEGAEIPLVIEPGMAFGTGHHETTRLALKALARHLRPGDKVLDLGTGSGVLAIAAEKLGGKALGVDIDPMVLPQAEANAKRNGVRPRFLEG
;
A
#
# COMPACT_ATOMS: atom_id res chain seq x y z
N MET A 1 12.20 -15.85 -7.08
CA MET A 1 11.06 -15.58 -6.17
C MET A 1 10.08 -16.75 -6.20
N TRP A 2 9.45 -17.06 -5.09
CA TRP A 2 8.45 -18.13 -4.99
C TRP A 2 7.07 -17.54 -4.76
N VAL A 3 6.05 -18.16 -5.35
CA VAL A 3 4.65 -17.77 -5.21
C VAL A 3 3.85 -18.91 -4.62
N TYR A 4 3.08 -18.62 -3.59
CA TYR A 4 2.07 -19.52 -3.06
C TYR A 4 0.70 -19.07 -3.56
N ARG A 5 0.09 -19.88 -4.43
CA ARG A 5 -1.19 -19.56 -5.08
C ARG A 5 -2.34 -20.16 -4.31
N LEU A 6 -3.30 -19.32 -3.98
CA LEU A 6 -4.54 -19.67 -3.26
C LEU A 6 -5.74 -19.29 -4.12
N LYS A 7 -6.72 -20.17 -4.22
CA LYS A 7 -7.98 -19.86 -4.89
C LYS A 7 -8.83 -18.94 -4.01
N GLY A 8 -9.35 -17.86 -4.57
CA GLY A 8 -10.21 -16.89 -3.90
C GLY A 8 -9.76 -15.46 -4.12
N THR A 9 -10.47 -14.54 -3.48
CA THR A 9 -10.15 -13.11 -3.46
C THR A 9 -9.42 -12.74 -2.16
N LEU A 10 -8.75 -11.59 -2.13
CA LEU A 10 -8.15 -11.06 -0.90
C LEU A 10 -9.19 -10.93 0.22
N GLU A 11 -10.41 -10.52 -0.11
CA GLU A 11 -11.51 -10.42 0.85
C GLU A 11 -11.90 -11.80 1.42
N ALA A 12 -12.05 -12.82 0.56
CA ALA A 12 -12.41 -14.17 0.99
C ALA A 12 -11.32 -14.83 1.84
N LEU A 13 -10.06 -14.47 1.60
CA LEU A 13 -8.89 -15.03 2.28
C LEU A 13 -8.38 -14.15 3.44
N ASP A 14 -9.05 -13.04 3.75
CA ASP A 14 -8.67 -12.09 4.81
C ASP A 14 -8.29 -12.78 6.14
N PRO A 15 -9.02 -13.79 6.64
CA PRO A 15 -8.67 -14.45 7.90
C PRO A 15 -7.31 -15.15 7.91
N ILE A 16 -6.75 -15.51 6.75
CA ILE A 16 -5.47 -16.22 6.66
C ILE A 16 -4.31 -15.32 6.23
N LEU A 17 -4.58 -14.11 5.72
CA LEU A 17 -3.56 -13.21 5.24
C LEU A 17 -2.50 -12.86 6.31
N PRO A 18 -2.87 -12.56 7.58
CA PRO A 18 -1.87 -12.34 8.62
C PRO A 18 -0.92 -13.52 8.79
N GLY A 19 -1.45 -14.74 8.76
CA GLY A 19 -0.64 -15.96 8.87
C GLY A 19 0.31 -16.18 7.69
N LEU A 20 0.05 -15.64 6.51
CA LEU A 20 1.00 -15.63 5.39
C LEU A 20 2.15 -14.67 5.65
N PHE A 21 1.87 -13.46 6.13
CA PHE A 21 2.90 -12.47 6.47
C PHE A 21 3.77 -12.93 7.64
N ASP A 22 3.19 -13.50 8.69
CA ASP A 22 3.92 -14.07 9.84
C ASP A 22 4.92 -15.15 9.41
N ARG A 23 4.66 -15.83 8.30
CA ARG A 23 5.53 -16.86 7.73
C ARG A 23 6.44 -16.36 6.61
N GLY A 24 6.52 -15.04 6.41
CA GLY A 24 7.49 -14.40 5.53
C GLY A 24 6.99 -14.05 4.14
N ALA A 25 5.67 -13.99 3.93
CA ALA A 25 5.15 -13.39 2.71
C ALA A 25 5.58 -11.92 2.60
N ARG A 26 6.09 -11.54 1.44
CA ARG A 26 6.58 -10.18 1.15
C ARG A 26 5.55 -9.31 0.44
N GLY A 27 4.49 -9.90 -0.08
CA GLY A 27 3.42 -9.20 -0.77
C GLY A 27 2.35 -10.17 -1.23
N LEU A 28 1.20 -9.60 -1.55
CA LEU A 28 0.03 -10.32 -2.07
C LEU A 28 -0.42 -9.67 -3.36
N TRP A 29 -0.86 -10.50 -4.30
CA TRP A 29 -1.45 -10.04 -5.55
C TRP A 29 -2.70 -10.86 -5.86
N GLU A 30 -3.83 -10.17 -6.08
CA GLU A 30 -5.06 -10.80 -6.54
C GLU A 30 -5.13 -10.74 -8.06
N ARG A 31 -5.27 -11.89 -8.69
CA ARG A 31 -5.39 -12.02 -10.13
C ARG A 31 -6.29 -13.19 -10.51
N GLU A 32 -7.26 -12.94 -11.38
CA GLU A 32 -8.09 -14.00 -12.02
C GLU A 32 -8.76 -14.97 -11.02
N GLY A 33 -9.16 -14.47 -9.83
CA GLY A 33 -9.80 -15.28 -8.80
C GLY A 33 -8.83 -16.12 -7.95
N GLU A 34 -7.54 -15.79 -8.00
CA GLU A 34 -6.50 -16.34 -7.15
C GLU A 34 -5.78 -15.22 -6.38
N VAL A 35 -5.30 -15.55 -5.19
CA VAL A 35 -4.36 -14.71 -4.44
C VAL A 35 -2.98 -15.35 -4.52
N TRP A 36 -2.02 -14.57 -4.96
CA TRP A 36 -0.61 -14.94 -5.10
C TRP A 36 0.16 -14.31 -3.95
N ALA A 37 0.68 -15.14 -3.05
CA ALA A 37 1.52 -14.69 -1.94
C ALA A 37 3.00 -14.92 -2.28
N PHE A 38 3.81 -13.88 -2.23
CA PHE A 38 5.22 -13.90 -2.65
C PHE A 38 6.15 -14.17 -1.48
N PHE A 39 7.06 -15.14 -1.66
CA PHE A 39 8.01 -15.57 -0.65
C PHE A 39 9.43 -15.64 -1.21
N PRO A 40 10.47 -15.42 -0.38
CA PRO A 40 11.86 -15.61 -0.80
C PRO A 40 12.20 -17.09 -1.03
N ALA A 41 11.53 -18.00 -0.32
CA ALA A 41 11.67 -19.45 -0.43
C ALA A 41 10.36 -20.13 0.02
N PRO A 42 10.07 -21.36 -0.44
CA PRO A 42 8.90 -22.11 0.05
C PRO A 42 9.00 -22.38 1.55
N VAL A 43 7.86 -22.24 2.23
CA VAL A 43 7.68 -22.55 3.65
C VAL A 43 6.47 -23.48 3.82
N ASP A 44 6.38 -24.16 4.96
CA ASP A 44 5.20 -24.98 5.25
C ASP A 44 3.98 -24.11 5.57
N LEU A 45 2.94 -24.20 4.73
CA LEU A 45 1.70 -23.42 4.84
C LEU A 45 0.49 -24.37 4.83
N PRO A 46 -0.40 -24.30 5.85
CA PRO A 46 -1.53 -25.21 5.99
C PRO A 46 -2.77 -24.81 5.18
N TYR A 47 -2.64 -23.96 4.15
CA TYR A 47 -3.79 -23.34 3.49
C TYR A 47 -4.18 -23.99 2.15
N GLY A 48 -3.54 -25.11 1.78
CA GLY A 48 -3.91 -25.88 0.58
C GLY A 48 -3.59 -25.20 -0.76
N GLY A 49 -2.72 -24.22 -0.76
CA GLY A 49 -2.24 -23.55 -1.97
C GLY A 49 -1.15 -24.34 -2.69
N VAL A 50 -0.75 -23.85 -3.84
CA VAL A 50 0.27 -24.46 -4.71
C VAL A 50 1.48 -23.53 -4.80
N TRP A 51 2.69 -24.11 -4.62
CA TRP A 51 3.94 -23.40 -4.81
C TRP A 51 4.37 -23.41 -6.28
N GLU A 52 4.83 -22.26 -6.76
CA GLU A 52 5.39 -22.07 -8.11
C GLU A 52 6.62 -21.18 -8.02
N GLU A 53 7.69 -21.54 -8.72
CA GLU A 53 8.84 -20.68 -8.86
C GLU A 53 8.61 -19.71 -10.03
N VAL A 54 8.75 -18.41 -9.78
CA VAL A 54 8.57 -17.37 -10.79
C VAL A 54 9.85 -16.56 -10.96
N GLY A 55 10.19 -16.23 -12.19
CA GLY A 55 11.33 -15.37 -12.49
C GLY A 55 11.14 -13.98 -11.87
N ASP A 56 12.20 -13.44 -11.28
CA ASP A 56 12.11 -12.16 -10.53
C ASP A 56 11.73 -10.96 -11.42
N GLU A 57 12.03 -11.00 -12.69
CA GLU A 57 11.76 -9.90 -13.64
C GLU A 57 10.34 -9.99 -14.23
N ASP A 58 9.91 -11.17 -14.63
CA ASP A 58 8.65 -11.37 -15.35
C ASP A 58 7.41 -11.05 -14.47
N TRP A 59 7.43 -11.45 -13.20
CA TRP A 59 6.31 -11.19 -12.30
C TRP A 59 6.21 -9.72 -11.90
N LEU A 60 7.37 -9.05 -11.69
CA LEU A 60 7.40 -7.64 -11.30
C LEU A 60 6.87 -6.74 -12.42
N GLU A 61 7.21 -7.06 -13.67
CA GLU A 61 6.67 -6.34 -14.83
C GLU A 61 5.18 -6.61 -15.03
N ALA A 62 4.73 -7.86 -14.88
CA ALA A 62 3.33 -8.20 -14.97
C ALA A 62 2.51 -7.51 -13.87
N TRP A 63 2.99 -7.53 -12.63
CA TRP A 63 2.37 -6.84 -11.52
C TRP A 63 2.32 -5.32 -11.72
N ARG A 64 3.40 -4.70 -12.18
CA ARG A 64 3.43 -3.26 -12.50
C ARG A 64 2.41 -2.89 -13.56
N ARG A 65 2.23 -3.73 -14.57
CA ARG A 65 1.26 -3.52 -15.65
C ARG A 65 -0.17 -3.64 -15.18
N ASP A 66 -0.45 -4.58 -14.29
CA ASP A 66 -1.79 -4.87 -13.80
C ASP A 66 -2.22 -3.94 -12.65
N LEU A 67 -1.27 -3.31 -11.97
CA LEU A 67 -1.55 -2.36 -10.91
C LEU A 67 -2.25 -1.11 -11.46
N LYS A 68 -3.50 -0.90 -11.08
CA LYS A 68 -4.30 0.23 -11.53
C LYS A 68 -4.27 1.39 -10.54
N PRO A 69 -4.48 2.64 -10.98
CA PRO A 69 -4.76 3.76 -10.10
C PRO A 69 -5.92 3.46 -9.14
N ALA A 70 -5.74 3.77 -7.85
CA ALA A 70 -6.79 3.58 -6.85
C ALA A 70 -7.54 4.88 -6.58
N LEU A 71 -8.81 4.95 -6.98
CA LEU A 71 -9.66 6.13 -6.80
C LEU A 71 -10.19 6.23 -5.36
N ALA A 72 -9.93 7.37 -4.73
CA ALA A 72 -10.46 7.76 -3.43
C ALA A 72 -10.81 9.26 -3.41
N PRO A 73 -11.81 9.72 -4.19
CA PRO A 73 -12.06 11.14 -4.35
C PRO A 73 -12.12 11.91 -3.03
N PRO A 74 -11.47 13.10 -2.95
CA PRO A 74 -10.87 13.88 -4.05
C PRO A 74 -9.46 13.42 -4.48
N PHE A 75 -8.97 12.30 -4.00
CA PHE A 75 -7.65 11.77 -4.30
C PHE A 75 -7.68 10.63 -5.31
N VAL A 76 -6.55 10.43 -5.96
CA VAL A 76 -6.18 9.19 -6.66
C VAL A 76 -4.80 8.73 -6.17
N VAL A 77 -4.66 7.47 -5.79
CA VAL A 77 -3.36 6.89 -5.42
C VAL A 77 -2.76 6.24 -6.66
N LEU A 78 -1.56 6.66 -6.99
CA LEU A 78 -0.81 6.29 -8.18
C LEU A 78 0.51 5.62 -7.81
N ALA A 79 0.91 4.61 -8.55
CA ALA A 79 2.31 4.18 -8.55
C ALA A 79 3.18 5.17 -9.35
N PRO A 80 4.51 5.23 -9.12
CA PRO A 80 5.40 6.19 -9.79
C PRO A 80 5.43 6.11 -11.34
N TRP A 81 5.00 5.00 -11.90
CA TRP A 81 4.93 4.80 -13.37
C TRP A 81 3.56 5.10 -13.98
N HIS A 82 2.56 5.45 -13.14
CA HIS A 82 1.26 5.84 -13.66
C HIS A 82 1.27 7.30 -14.14
N THR A 83 0.51 7.57 -15.18
CA THR A 83 0.08 8.92 -15.59
C THR A 83 -1.37 9.12 -15.20
N TRP A 84 -1.74 10.36 -14.87
CA TRP A 84 -3.09 10.71 -14.49
C TRP A 84 -3.50 12.06 -15.08
N GLU A 85 -4.64 12.08 -15.78
CA GLU A 85 -5.21 13.27 -16.42
C GLU A 85 -6.55 13.68 -15.80
N GLY A 86 -7.00 12.97 -14.73
CA GLY A 86 -8.25 13.28 -14.02
C GLY A 86 -8.13 14.53 -13.14
N ALA A 87 -9.25 14.92 -12.56
CA ALA A 87 -9.35 16.10 -11.68
C ALA A 87 -8.90 15.83 -10.23
N GLU A 88 -8.70 14.56 -9.89
CA GLU A 88 -8.32 14.14 -8.54
C GLU A 88 -6.90 14.57 -8.18
N ILE A 89 -6.68 14.81 -6.89
CA ILE A 89 -5.36 15.13 -6.34
C ILE A 89 -4.49 13.87 -6.34
N PRO A 90 -3.38 13.84 -7.10
CA PRO A 90 -2.55 12.65 -7.16
C PRO A 90 -1.72 12.46 -5.88
N LEU A 91 -1.73 11.22 -5.38
CA LEU A 91 -0.87 10.73 -4.31
C LEU A 91 0.04 9.65 -4.92
N VAL A 92 1.27 10.01 -5.21
CA VAL A 92 2.25 9.08 -5.82
C VAL A 92 2.91 8.27 -4.72
N ILE A 93 2.53 7.01 -4.61
CA ILE A 93 2.99 6.07 -3.57
C ILE A 93 3.71 4.90 -4.23
N GLU A 94 4.95 4.66 -3.83
CA GLU A 94 5.68 3.47 -4.26
C GLU A 94 5.01 2.24 -3.66
N PRO A 95 4.50 1.32 -4.47
CA PRO A 95 4.00 0.06 -3.97
C PRO A 95 5.17 -0.78 -3.44
N GLY A 96 5.02 -1.32 -2.24
CA GLY A 96 6.07 -2.08 -1.59
C GLY A 96 5.53 -2.85 -0.39
N MET A 97 6.43 -3.17 0.56
CA MET A 97 6.07 -3.92 1.77
C MET A 97 5.24 -3.10 2.76
N ALA A 98 5.25 -1.76 2.65
CA ALA A 98 4.45 -0.91 3.53
C ALA A 98 2.97 -0.93 3.10
N PHE A 99 2.07 -1.07 4.09
CA PHE A 99 0.63 -0.93 3.90
C PHE A 99 0.27 0.48 3.42
N GLY A 100 -0.85 0.63 2.71
CA GLY A 100 -1.37 1.96 2.31
C GLY A 100 -1.14 2.30 0.84
N THR A 101 -1.05 1.29 -0.06
CA THR A 101 -0.99 1.50 -1.51
C THR A 101 -2.31 2.03 -2.12
N GLY A 102 -3.32 2.28 -1.29
CA GLY A 102 -4.63 2.78 -1.72
C GLY A 102 -5.59 1.72 -2.26
N HIS A 103 -5.13 0.49 -2.48
CA HIS A 103 -5.97 -0.60 -3.00
C HIS A 103 -6.88 -1.19 -1.92
N HIS A 104 -6.48 -1.13 -0.66
CA HIS A 104 -7.31 -1.57 0.46
C HIS A 104 -8.44 -0.57 0.72
N GLU A 105 -9.66 -1.07 0.95
CA GLU A 105 -10.84 -0.22 1.14
C GLU A 105 -10.72 0.70 2.36
N THR A 106 -10.10 0.24 3.44
CA THR A 106 -9.87 1.06 4.64
C THR A 106 -9.03 2.30 4.35
N THR A 107 -7.98 2.19 3.52
CA THR A 107 -7.16 3.33 3.10
C THR A 107 -7.99 4.34 2.30
N ARG A 108 -8.84 3.86 1.39
CA ARG A 108 -9.74 4.72 0.60
C ARG A 108 -10.77 5.42 1.47
N LEU A 109 -11.34 4.73 2.45
CA LEU A 109 -12.29 5.30 3.41
C LEU A 109 -11.61 6.34 4.30
N ALA A 110 -10.41 6.08 4.79
CA ALA A 110 -9.63 7.03 5.58
C ALA A 110 -9.27 8.29 4.79
N LEU A 111 -8.86 8.16 3.52
CA LEU A 111 -8.60 9.30 2.62
C LEU A 111 -9.87 10.16 2.40
N LYS A 112 -11.02 9.53 2.18
CA LYS A 112 -12.31 10.24 2.04
C LYS A 112 -12.70 10.95 3.34
N ALA A 113 -12.53 10.29 4.50
CA ALA A 113 -12.81 10.89 5.79
C ALA A 113 -11.88 12.08 6.07
N LEU A 114 -10.59 11.93 5.78
CA LEU A 114 -9.60 12.99 5.91
C LEU A 114 -10.01 14.22 5.08
N ALA A 115 -10.32 14.03 3.80
CA ALA A 115 -10.74 15.11 2.92
C ALA A 115 -12.03 15.83 3.38
N ARG A 116 -12.93 15.11 4.03
CA ARG A 116 -14.19 15.67 4.54
C ARG A 116 -14.01 16.50 5.80
N HIS A 117 -13.07 16.15 6.66
CA HIS A 117 -12.97 16.72 8.01
C HIS A 117 -11.80 17.67 8.19
N LEU A 118 -10.71 17.49 7.43
CA LEU A 118 -9.51 18.30 7.57
C LEU A 118 -9.73 19.71 7.02
N ARG A 119 -9.23 20.71 7.79
CA ARG A 119 -9.16 22.10 7.38
C ARG A 119 -7.71 22.53 7.21
N PRO A 120 -7.40 23.46 6.29
CA PRO A 120 -6.06 23.99 6.19
C PRO A 120 -5.53 24.55 7.52
N GLY A 121 -4.32 24.15 7.89
CA GLY A 121 -3.69 24.50 9.16
C GLY A 121 -3.91 23.51 10.30
N ASP A 122 -4.82 22.55 10.17
CA ASP A 122 -5.04 21.50 11.17
C ASP A 122 -3.78 20.66 11.38
N LYS A 123 -3.60 20.19 12.62
CA LYS A 123 -2.57 19.21 12.97
C LYS A 123 -3.15 17.80 12.86
N VAL A 124 -2.46 16.94 12.14
CA VAL A 124 -2.87 15.55 11.89
C VAL A 124 -1.85 14.60 12.46
N LEU A 125 -2.30 13.60 13.20
CA LEU A 125 -1.49 12.47 13.64
C LEU A 125 -1.98 11.23 12.89
N ASP A 126 -1.06 10.60 12.13
CA ASP A 126 -1.27 9.37 11.37
C ASP A 126 -0.55 8.23 12.10
N LEU A 127 -1.33 7.44 12.86
CA LEU A 127 -0.83 6.30 13.63
C LEU A 127 -0.86 5.03 12.77
N GLY A 128 0.30 4.36 12.67
CA GLY A 128 0.50 3.28 11.72
C GLY A 128 0.61 3.84 10.30
N THR A 129 1.49 4.82 10.11
CA THR A 129 1.56 5.61 8.87
C THR A 129 1.93 4.78 7.64
N GLY A 130 2.62 3.65 7.81
CA GLY A 130 3.02 2.74 6.73
C GLY A 130 3.69 3.45 5.57
N SER A 131 3.04 3.48 4.41
CA SER A 131 3.52 4.19 3.20
C SER A 131 3.54 5.71 3.32
N GLY A 132 2.96 6.28 4.37
CA GLY A 132 2.79 7.71 4.57
C GLY A 132 1.61 8.32 3.81
N VAL A 133 0.75 7.53 3.19
CA VAL A 133 -0.29 8.01 2.26
C VAL A 133 -1.25 9.00 2.90
N LEU A 134 -1.68 8.77 4.16
CA LEU A 134 -2.60 9.68 4.85
C LEU A 134 -1.91 10.97 5.30
N ALA A 135 -0.69 10.86 5.84
CA ALA A 135 0.11 12.03 6.20
C ALA A 135 0.40 12.92 4.98
N ILE A 136 0.74 12.30 3.83
CA ILE A 136 0.95 12.99 2.55
C ILE A 136 -0.33 13.67 2.07
N ALA A 137 -1.47 12.97 2.13
CA ALA A 137 -2.76 13.53 1.75
C ALA A 137 -3.15 14.73 2.62
N ALA A 138 -2.91 14.64 3.94
CA ALA A 138 -3.15 15.75 4.86
C ALA A 138 -2.35 17.00 4.51
N GLU A 139 -1.07 16.85 4.21
CA GLU A 139 -0.21 17.97 3.78
C GLU A 139 -0.68 18.58 2.44
N LYS A 140 -1.11 17.75 1.49
CA LYS A 140 -1.67 18.25 0.21
C LYS A 140 -2.96 19.04 0.39
N LEU A 141 -3.70 18.80 1.46
CA LEU A 141 -4.89 19.59 1.83
C LEU A 141 -4.55 20.82 2.70
N GLY A 142 -3.28 21.09 2.96
CA GLY A 142 -2.83 22.24 3.76
C GLY A 142 -2.78 21.98 5.26
N GLY A 143 -2.91 20.74 5.71
CA GLY A 143 -2.67 20.33 7.09
C GLY A 143 -1.18 20.25 7.43
N LYS A 144 -0.87 19.97 8.70
CA LYS A 144 0.48 19.69 9.21
C LYS A 144 0.48 18.29 9.81
N ALA A 145 1.13 17.35 9.12
CA ALA A 145 1.05 15.94 9.48
C ALA A 145 2.29 15.42 10.21
N LEU A 146 2.04 14.54 11.18
CA LEU A 146 3.01 13.68 11.82
C LEU A 146 2.56 12.23 11.60
N GLY A 147 3.36 11.45 10.87
CA GLY A 147 3.18 10.01 10.73
C GLY A 147 4.03 9.27 11.76
N VAL A 148 3.45 8.28 12.40
CA VAL A 148 4.14 7.44 13.39
C VAL A 148 3.93 5.98 13.04
N ASP A 149 4.97 5.16 13.11
CA ASP A 149 4.87 3.72 12.91
C ASP A 149 5.77 2.98 13.90
N ILE A 150 5.31 1.83 14.37
CA ILE A 150 6.09 0.94 15.24
C ILE A 150 7.20 0.23 14.46
N ASP A 151 7.04 0.05 13.15
CA ASP A 151 8.04 -0.54 12.29
C ASP A 151 8.93 0.54 11.67
N PRO A 152 10.18 0.72 12.16
CA PRO A 152 11.09 1.72 11.60
C PRO A 152 11.45 1.47 10.14
N MET A 153 11.26 0.24 9.63
CA MET A 153 11.62 -0.12 8.25
C MET A 153 10.71 0.53 7.21
N VAL A 154 9.50 0.96 7.59
CA VAL A 154 8.57 1.63 6.67
C VAL A 154 8.87 3.14 6.53
N LEU A 155 9.52 3.76 7.51
CA LEU A 155 9.70 5.21 7.56
C LEU A 155 10.53 5.76 6.38
N PRO A 156 11.63 5.13 5.92
CA PRO A 156 12.36 5.59 4.74
C PRO A 156 11.50 5.60 3.47
N GLN A 157 10.58 4.65 3.33
CA GLN A 157 9.66 4.60 2.21
C GLN A 157 8.61 5.72 2.30
N ALA A 158 8.06 5.98 3.50
CA ALA A 158 7.14 7.09 3.73
C ALA A 158 7.79 8.45 3.40
N GLU A 159 9.04 8.67 3.83
CA GLU A 159 9.80 9.88 3.50
C GLU A 159 10.04 10.01 1.99
N ALA A 160 10.43 8.93 1.31
CA ALA A 160 10.62 8.92 -0.14
C ALA A 160 9.31 9.24 -0.88
N ASN A 161 8.17 8.69 -0.43
CA ASN A 161 6.87 9.00 -0.96
C ASN A 161 6.49 10.47 -0.74
N ALA A 162 6.73 11.01 0.46
CA ALA A 162 6.48 12.43 0.76
C ALA A 162 7.27 13.35 -0.18
N LYS A 163 8.55 13.04 -0.40
CA LYS A 163 9.41 13.78 -1.34
C LYS A 163 8.87 13.73 -2.78
N ARG A 164 8.41 12.56 -3.26
CA ARG A 164 7.79 12.43 -4.58
C ARG A 164 6.54 13.30 -4.73
N ASN A 165 5.80 13.46 -3.65
CA ASN A 165 4.58 14.27 -3.62
C ASN A 165 4.81 15.76 -3.36
N GLY A 166 6.05 16.20 -3.15
CA GLY A 166 6.41 17.60 -2.90
C GLY A 166 5.94 18.13 -1.55
N VAL A 167 5.70 17.25 -0.56
CA VAL A 167 5.26 17.59 0.80
C VAL A 167 6.28 17.12 1.84
N ARG A 168 6.15 17.62 3.08
CA ARG A 168 7.14 17.37 4.14
C ARG A 168 6.50 17.04 5.50
N PRO A 169 5.64 16.04 5.59
CA PRO A 169 5.19 15.55 6.89
C PRO A 169 6.40 15.05 7.69
N ARG A 170 6.29 15.07 9.00
CA ARG A 170 7.30 14.42 9.86
C ARG A 170 6.94 12.96 10.03
N PHE A 171 7.96 12.10 10.07
CA PHE A 171 7.79 10.69 10.37
C PHE A 171 8.66 10.30 11.56
N LEU A 172 8.12 9.52 12.49
CA LEU A 172 8.80 9.06 13.70
C LEU A 172 8.46 7.60 13.99
N GLU A 173 9.40 6.89 14.58
CA GLU A 173 9.17 5.60 15.23
C GLU A 173 8.42 5.82 16.55
N GLY A 174 7.41 4.98 16.85
CA GLY A 174 6.64 5.05 18.10
C GLY A 174 5.44 4.13 18.17
#